data_a90fdfb47493fea5e21696cdd6f317a7
#
_entry.id   a90fdfb47493fea5e21696cdd6f317a7
#
_cell.length_a   1.000
_cell.length_b   1.000
_cell.length_c   1.000
_cell.angle_alpha   90.00
_cell.angle_beta   90.00
_cell.angle_gamma   90.00
#
_symmetry.space_group_name_H-M   'P 1'
#
loop_
_entity.id
_entity.type
_entity.pdbx_description
1 polymer ?
#
loop_
_entity_poly.entity_id
_entity_poly.type
_entity_poly.pdbx_seq_one_letter_code
_entity_poly.pdbx_strand_id
1 'polypeptide(L)'
;MSMNLCHYEAENISYKDLENLKGNVYYEIKYDGTHICLKYEDGLKINTRKNISHDKGFQDLFMKVPNIEQIINYIKQNPQYIIHGELVHKKTSALQIHKNETPEFIIYDVFDKESNRYLSPLEVDSELYEWYPEIYLHVDDLIDIVTKKRLEGIVAKIYNPMFTTCNEGRNFNLCLFKYKPYYAILGKLFKPISREIDTKKLAFLLGEIDNDLKNGKDDWYKNHQELYNFLNENKDKILQILQNENYKLQIEKETHLDIRKIIEYIMNFKQ
;
A
#
# COMPACT_ATOMS: atom_id res chain seq x y z
N MET A 1 -23.42 12.50 17.12
CA MET A 1 -22.60 12.55 15.89
C MET A 1 -21.98 11.16 15.71
N SER A 2 -22.45 10.35 14.77
CA SER A 2 -21.82 9.06 14.50
C SER A 2 -20.47 9.33 13.83
N MET A 3 -19.39 9.13 14.56
CA MET A 3 -18.04 9.22 14.04
C MET A 3 -17.89 8.23 12.90
N ASN A 4 -17.53 8.70 11.72
CA ASN A 4 -17.31 7.84 10.57
C ASN A 4 -15.90 7.23 10.71
N LEU A 5 -15.77 6.19 11.56
CA LEU A 5 -14.51 5.49 11.85
C LEU A 5 -13.89 4.79 10.63
N CYS A 6 -14.57 4.82 9.47
CA CYS A 6 -14.06 4.28 8.23
C CYS A 6 -13.05 5.20 7.51
N HIS A 7 -12.81 6.41 7.99
CA HIS A 7 -11.78 7.31 7.45
C HIS A 7 -10.48 7.16 8.24
N TYR A 8 -9.56 6.47 7.61
CA TYR A 8 -8.28 6.09 8.13
C TYR A 8 -7.20 6.74 7.28
N GLU A 9 -6.64 7.82 7.78
CA GLU A 9 -5.62 8.57 7.06
C GLU A 9 -4.23 8.26 7.64
N ALA A 10 -3.34 7.77 6.78
CA ALA A 10 -1.94 7.58 7.08
C ALA A 10 -1.12 8.67 6.41
N GLU A 11 -0.19 9.25 7.13
CA GLU A 11 0.77 10.22 6.59
C GLU A 11 1.75 9.54 5.62
N ASN A 12 1.99 10.16 4.46
CA ASN A 12 3.02 9.68 3.54
C ASN A 12 4.37 10.17 4.03
N ILE A 13 5.32 9.26 4.20
CA ILE A 13 6.68 9.58 4.62
C ILE A 13 7.71 8.98 3.67
N SER A 14 8.91 9.57 3.66
CA SER A 14 10.06 9.02 2.94
C SER A 14 10.61 7.78 3.66
N TYR A 15 11.43 6.98 2.96
CA TYR A 15 12.10 5.85 3.58
C TYR A 15 13.01 6.31 4.74
N LYS A 16 13.73 7.41 4.56
CA LYS A 16 14.58 8.00 5.60
C LYS A 16 13.79 8.40 6.85
N ASP A 17 12.60 8.95 6.69
CA ASP A 17 11.76 9.31 7.83
C ASP A 17 11.20 8.05 8.49
N LEU A 18 10.88 7.01 7.72
CA LEU A 18 10.42 5.72 8.22
C LEU A 18 11.47 5.07 9.13
N GLU A 19 12.76 5.07 8.73
CA GLU A 19 13.87 4.56 9.54
C GLU A 19 14.09 5.36 10.84
N ASN A 20 13.73 6.64 10.85
CA ASN A 20 13.95 7.54 11.95
C ASN A 20 12.76 7.67 12.91
N LEU A 21 11.68 6.92 12.70
CA LEU A 21 10.55 6.90 13.63
C LEU A 21 11.01 6.47 15.03
N LYS A 22 10.46 7.12 16.06
CA LYS A 22 10.84 6.88 17.44
C LYS A 22 9.67 6.26 18.22
N GLY A 23 9.99 5.44 19.21
CA GLY A 23 9.03 4.76 20.08
C GLY A 23 8.85 3.29 19.69
N ASN A 24 7.79 2.67 20.18
CA ASN A 24 7.42 1.31 19.82
C ASN A 24 6.70 1.35 18.47
N VAL A 25 7.46 1.20 17.39
CA VAL A 25 6.93 1.20 16.03
C VAL A 25 6.69 -0.22 15.59
N TYR A 26 5.49 -0.48 15.09
CA TYR A 26 5.10 -1.74 14.47
C TYR A 26 5.03 -1.55 12.95
N TYR A 27 5.79 -2.33 12.22
CA TYR A 27 5.82 -2.27 10.75
C TYR A 27 5.09 -3.47 10.17
N GLU A 28 4.32 -3.23 9.13
CA GLU A 28 3.61 -4.27 8.40
C GLU A 28 3.61 -4.01 6.89
N ILE A 29 3.37 -5.05 6.11
CA ILE A 29 3.19 -4.93 4.67
C ILE A 29 1.96 -4.08 4.39
N LYS A 30 2.12 -3.10 3.50
CA LYS A 30 0.97 -2.42 2.91
C LYS A 30 0.37 -3.26 1.80
N TYR A 31 -0.77 -3.85 2.06
CA TYR A 31 -1.51 -4.65 1.10
C TYR A 31 -2.24 -3.77 0.08
N ASP A 32 -2.25 -4.22 -1.19
CA ASP A 32 -2.97 -3.55 -2.28
C ASP A 32 -4.33 -4.22 -2.50
N GLY A 33 -5.33 -3.73 -1.84
CA GLY A 33 -6.68 -4.26 -1.86
C GLY A 33 -7.77 -3.19 -1.72
N THR A 34 -8.82 -3.55 -1.03
CA THR A 34 -9.90 -2.64 -0.66
C THR A 34 -10.11 -2.65 0.85
N HIS A 35 -9.98 -1.48 1.46
CA HIS A 35 -10.27 -1.27 2.87
C HIS A 35 -11.69 -1.69 3.23
N ILE A 36 -11.81 -2.50 4.28
CA ILE A 36 -13.06 -2.91 4.89
C ILE A 36 -13.05 -2.56 6.38
N CYS A 37 -14.18 -2.08 6.83
CA CYS A 37 -14.48 -1.86 8.23
C CYS A 37 -15.70 -2.73 8.58
N LEU A 38 -15.51 -3.66 9.52
CA LEU A 38 -16.55 -4.56 10.02
C LEU A 38 -17.02 -4.12 11.39
N LYS A 39 -18.31 -4.10 11.60
CA LYS A 39 -18.93 -3.87 12.91
C LYS A 39 -20.25 -4.62 13.02
N TYR A 40 -20.68 -4.93 14.25
CA TYR A 40 -21.98 -5.52 14.53
C TYR A 40 -22.86 -4.51 15.27
N GLU A 41 -23.92 -4.04 14.59
CA GLU A 41 -24.92 -3.11 15.10
C GLU A 41 -26.26 -3.48 14.45
N ASP A 42 -27.15 -4.13 15.20
CA ASP A 42 -28.40 -4.69 14.65
C ASP A 42 -28.19 -5.57 13.41
N GLY A 43 -27.05 -6.31 13.39
CA GLY A 43 -26.58 -7.11 12.29
C GLY A 43 -25.18 -6.70 11.80
N LEU A 44 -24.59 -7.53 10.97
CA LEU A 44 -23.26 -7.27 10.38
C LEU A 44 -23.31 -6.05 9.44
N LYS A 45 -22.44 -5.10 9.68
CA LYS A 45 -22.19 -3.94 8.80
C LYS A 45 -20.81 -4.05 8.17
N ILE A 46 -20.77 -4.02 6.84
CA ILE A 46 -19.55 -4.03 6.04
C ILE A 46 -19.47 -2.66 5.37
N ASN A 47 -18.48 -1.85 5.74
CA ASN A 47 -18.28 -0.53 5.17
C ASN A 47 -16.94 -0.44 4.45
N THR A 48 -16.87 0.39 3.44
CA THR A 48 -15.64 0.75 2.72
C THR A 48 -15.44 2.27 2.79
N ARG A 49 -14.24 2.77 2.44
CA ARG A 49 -14.00 4.23 2.37
C ARG A 49 -15.00 4.97 1.48
N LYS A 50 -15.48 4.32 0.43
CA LYS A 50 -16.40 4.93 -0.56
C LYS A 50 -17.86 4.57 -0.29
N ASN A 51 -18.18 4.01 0.88
CA ASN A 51 -19.52 3.48 1.19
C ASN A 51 -20.07 2.51 0.12
N ILE A 52 -19.18 1.76 -0.54
CA ILE A 52 -19.53 0.76 -1.56
C ILE A 52 -20.18 -0.49 -0.92
N SER A 53 -20.56 -0.39 0.35
CA SER A 53 -21.24 -1.46 1.11
C SER A 53 -22.51 -2.00 0.44
N HIS A 54 -23.04 -1.28 -0.54
CA HIS A 54 -24.24 -1.68 -1.30
C HIS A 54 -23.93 -2.39 -2.62
N ASP A 55 -22.65 -2.50 -3.02
CA ASP A 55 -22.27 -3.28 -4.19
C ASP A 55 -22.35 -4.77 -3.86
N LYS A 56 -23.36 -5.43 -4.43
CA LYS A 56 -23.59 -6.86 -4.25
C LYS A 56 -22.38 -7.71 -4.67
N GLY A 57 -21.70 -7.31 -5.74
CA GLY A 57 -20.51 -8.03 -6.21
C GLY A 57 -19.35 -7.97 -5.23
N PHE A 58 -19.21 -6.87 -4.51
CA PHE A 58 -18.22 -6.71 -3.45
C PHE A 58 -18.57 -7.53 -2.22
N GLN A 59 -19.83 -7.51 -1.77
CA GLN A 59 -20.29 -8.34 -0.66
C GLN A 59 -20.14 -9.83 -0.97
N ASP A 60 -20.51 -10.24 -2.18
CA ASP A 60 -20.36 -11.63 -2.65
C ASP A 60 -18.88 -12.05 -2.68
N LEU A 61 -17.96 -11.11 -2.99
CA LEU A 61 -16.53 -11.38 -2.96
C LEU A 61 -16.01 -11.54 -1.52
N PHE A 62 -16.42 -10.65 -0.62
CA PHE A 62 -16.06 -10.71 0.79
C PHE A 62 -16.54 -12.01 1.45
N MET A 63 -17.77 -12.43 1.17
CA MET A 63 -18.34 -13.68 1.69
C MET A 63 -17.68 -14.96 1.14
N LYS A 64 -16.80 -14.84 0.15
CA LYS A 64 -15.98 -15.95 -0.37
C LYS A 64 -14.61 -16.08 0.30
N VAL A 65 -14.28 -15.18 1.21
CA VAL A 65 -13.06 -15.32 2.02
C VAL A 65 -13.14 -16.60 2.84
N PRO A 66 -12.14 -17.48 2.79
CA PRO A 66 -12.11 -18.69 3.60
C PRO A 66 -12.29 -18.37 5.09
N ASN A 67 -13.09 -19.18 5.78
CA ASN A 67 -13.34 -19.05 7.23
C ASN A 67 -13.95 -17.70 7.67
N ILE A 68 -14.49 -16.89 6.76
CA ILE A 68 -15.03 -15.56 7.08
C ILE A 68 -16.11 -15.61 8.19
N GLU A 69 -16.83 -16.72 8.31
CA GLU A 69 -17.84 -16.91 9.34
C GLU A 69 -17.25 -16.85 10.76
N GLN A 70 -15.98 -17.23 10.94
CA GLN A 70 -15.31 -17.12 12.26
C GLN A 70 -15.19 -15.65 12.67
N ILE A 71 -14.74 -14.76 11.76
CA ILE A 71 -14.65 -13.32 12.02
C ILE A 71 -16.05 -12.74 12.27
N ILE A 72 -17.05 -13.17 11.50
CA ILE A 72 -18.43 -12.68 11.64
C ILE A 72 -18.97 -13.10 13.02
N ASN A 73 -18.72 -14.34 13.45
CA ASN A 73 -19.13 -14.83 14.76
C ASN A 73 -18.37 -14.10 15.89
N TYR A 74 -17.07 -13.90 15.72
CA TYR A 74 -16.27 -13.17 16.69
C TYR A 74 -16.80 -11.75 16.91
N ILE A 75 -17.05 -10.99 15.84
CA ILE A 75 -17.53 -9.60 15.95
C ILE A 75 -18.97 -9.53 16.47
N LYS A 76 -19.79 -10.58 16.23
CA LYS A 76 -21.12 -10.71 16.80
C LYS A 76 -21.09 -10.92 18.30
N GLN A 77 -20.11 -11.70 18.79
CA GLN A 77 -19.89 -11.94 20.22
C GLN A 77 -19.22 -10.75 20.93
N ASN A 78 -18.46 -9.95 20.16
CA ASN A 78 -17.71 -8.81 20.64
C ASN A 78 -18.16 -7.51 19.93
N PRO A 79 -19.41 -7.05 20.14
CA PRO A 79 -19.98 -5.91 19.39
C PRO A 79 -19.32 -4.57 19.74
N GLN A 80 -18.50 -4.52 20.80
CA GLN A 80 -17.68 -3.35 21.14
C GLN A 80 -16.55 -3.12 20.13
N TYR A 81 -16.12 -4.12 19.39
CA TYR A 81 -15.01 -3.98 18.44
C TYR A 81 -15.47 -3.54 17.06
N ILE A 82 -14.62 -2.76 16.43
CA ILE A 82 -14.67 -2.45 15.00
C ILE A 82 -13.37 -2.99 14.40
N ILE A 83 -13.49 -3.88 13.44
CA ILE A 83 -12.35 -4.50 12.78
C ILE A 83 -12.07 -3.80 11.46
N HIS A 84 -10.85 -3.34 11.28
CA HIS A 84 -10.35 -2.78 10.04
C HIS A 84 -9.44 -3.79 9.35
N GLY A 85 -9.63 -3.97 8.06
CA GLY A 85 -8.82 -4.89 7.27
C GLY A 85 -8.80 -4.53 5.79
N GLU A 86 -8.00 -5.27 5.05
CA GLU A 86 -7.88 -5.17 3.61
C GLU A 86 -8.42 -6.43 2.94
N LEU A 87 -9.36 -6.28 2.03
CA LEU A 87 -9.81 -7.36 1.14
C LEU A 87 -8.86 -7.43 -0.05
N VAL A 88 -8.06 -8.49 -0.10
CA VAL A 88 -7.03 -8.70 -1.10
C VAL A 88 -7.52 -9.72 -2.12
N HIS A 89 -7.60 -9.32 -3.37
CA HIS A 89 -8.00 -10.16 -4.49
C HIS A 89 -7.57 -9.51 -5.80
N LYS A 90 -7.39 -10.29 -6.88
CA LYS A 90 -7.03 -9.75 -8.21
C LYS A 90 -7.96 -8.62 -8.71
N LYS A 91 -9.24 -8.62 -8.32
CA LYS A 91 -10.22 -7.58 -8.68
C LYS A 91 -10.13 -6.33 -7.80
N THR A 92 -9.58 -6.44 -6.59
CA THR A 92 -9.44 -5.34 -5.64
C THR A 92 -8.06 -4.68 -5.69
N SER A 93 -7.05 -5.40 -6.20
CA SER A 93 -5.67 -4.92 -6.35
C SER A 93 -5.57 -3.85 -7.44
N ALA A 94 -5.29 -2.62 -7.06
CA ALA A 94 -5.10 -1.51 -7.99
C ALA A 94 -3.80 -1.63 -8.78
N LEU A 95 -2.75 -2.15 -8.16
CA LEU A 95 -1.43 -2.38 -8.75
C LEU A 95 -1.31 -3.75 -9.42
N GLN A 96 -2.37 -4.58 -9.34
CA GLN A 96 -2.38 -5.96 -9.83
C GLN A 96 -1.22 -6.82 -9.28
N ILE A 97 -0.80 -6.52 -8.04
CA ILE A 97 0.24 -7.27 -7.34
C ILE A 97 -0.30 -8.66 -6.97
N HIS A 98 -1.54 -8.68 -6.47
CA HIS A 98 -2.22 -9.91 -6.06
C HIS A 98 -2.94 -10.55 -7.24
N LYS A 99 -2.55 -11.80 -7.53
CA LYS A 99 -3.15 -12.62 -8.59
C LYS A 99 -4.10 -13.68 -8.05
N ASN A 100 -4.35 -13.66 -6.75
CA ASN A 100 -5.14 -14.67 -6.06
C ASN A 100 -6.57 -14.72 -6.62
N GLU A 101 -7.02 -15.92 -6.96
CA GLU A 101 -8.41 -16.18 -7.35
C GLU A 101 -9.33 -16.24 -6.13
N THR A 102 -8.81 -16.74 -5.01
CA THR A 102 -9.50 -16.76 -3.73
C THR A 102 -9.25 -15.45 -3.00
N PRO A 103 -10.29 -14.74 -2.54
CA PRO A 103 -10.10 -13.53 -1.77
C PRO A 103 -9.52 -13.85 -0.38
N GLU A 104 -8.70 -12.94 0.11
CA GLU A 104 -8.15 -12.96 1.47
C GLU A 104 -8.59 -11.71 2.20
N PHE A 105 -8.87 -11.83 3.49
CA PHE A 105 -9.13 -10.68 4.34
C PHE A 105 -8.04 -10.59 5.40
N ILE A 106 -7.32 -9.49 5.43
CA ILE A 106 -6.19 -9.27 6.34
C ILE A 106 -6.59 -8.17 7.31
N ILE A 107 -6.71 -8.52 8.57
CA ILE A 107 -7.01 -7.56 9.64
C ILE A 107 -5.72 -6.78 9.93
N TYR A 108 -5.81 -5.47 10.02
CA TYR A 108 -4.66 -4.67 10.39
C TYR A 108 -4.89 -3.78 11.61
N ASP A 109 -6.15 -3.50 12.01
CA ASP A 109 -6.45 -2.80 13.26
C ASP A 109 -7.79 -3.21 13.85
N VAL A 110 -7.87 -3.15 15.17
CA VAL A 110 -9.10 -3.30 15.95
C VAL A 110 -9.32 -2.05 16.80
N PHE A 111 -10.46 -1.41 16.63
CA PHE A 111 -10.89 -0.30 17.46
C PHE A 111 -11.86 -0.79 18.53
N ASP A 112 -11.59 -0.49 19.78
CA ASP A 112 -12.46 -0.78 20.92
C ASP A 112 -13.32 0.45 21.25
N LYS A 113 -14.62 0.33 21.09
CA LYS A 113 -15.58 1.40 21.37
C LYS A 113 -15.71 1.70 22.85
N GLU A 114 -15.48 0.73 23.74
CA GLU A 114 -15.59 0.91 25.17
C GLU A 114 -14.44 1.73 25.72
N SER A 115 -13.20 1.38 25.35
CA SER A 115 -12.01 2.15 25.72
C SER A 115 -11.74 3.34 24.79
N ASN A 116 -12.51 3.47 23.70
CA ASN A 116 -12.40 4.51 22.68
C ASN A 116 -10.99 4.67 22.11
N ARG A 117 -10.35 3.53 21.77
CA ARG A 117 -8.99 3.50 21.24
C ARG A 117 -8.74 2.30 20.33
N TYR A 118 -7.68 2.38 19.52
CA TYR A 118 -7.15 1.23 18.81
C TYR A 118 -6.33 0.34 19.74
N LEU A 119 -6.51 -0.98 19.61
CA LEU A 119 -5.71 -1.97 20.29
C LEU A 119 -4.36 -2.13 19.59
N SER A 120 -3.28 -2.17 20.33
CA SER A 120 -1.98 -2.57 19.78
C SER A 120 -1.99 -4.05 19.41
N PRO A 121 -1.09 -4.54 18.54
CA PRO A 121 -1.01 -5.96 18.18
C PRO A 121 -0.89 -6.90 19.37
N LEU A 122 -0.32 -6.44 20.50
CA LEU A 122 -0.16 -7.22 21.72
C LEU A 122 -1.45 -7.31 22.56
N GLU A 123 -2.42 -6.45 22.31
CA GLU A 123 -3.69 -6.38 23.03
C GLU A 123 -4.83 -7.04 22.25
N VAL A 124 -4.59 -7.38 20.98
CA VAL A 124 -5.59 -8.04 20.14
C VAL A 124 -5.80 -9.47 20.60
N ASP A 125 -7.05 -9.93 20.54
CA ASP A 125 -7.42 -11.29 20.91
C ASP A 125 -6.73 -12.33 20.01
N SER A 126 -6.24 -13.41 20.63
CA SER A 126 -5.57 -14.49 19.93
C SER A 126 -6.46 -15.20 18.88
N GLU A 127 -7.79 -15.15 19.04
CA GLU A 127 -8.73 -15.67 18.04
C GLU A 127 -8.63 -14.96 16.69
N LEU A 128 -8.07 -13.75 16.66
CA LEU A 128 -7.87 -12.97 15.43
C LEU A 128 -6.47 -13.13 14.83
N TYR A 129 -5.52 -13.81 15.48
CA TYR A 129 -4.12 -13.84 15.04
C TYR A 129 -3.91 -14.44 13.65
N GLU A 130 -4.69 -15.45 13.26
CA GLU A 130 -4.56 -16.03 11.92
C GLU A 130 -4.91 -15.03 10.77
N TRP A 131 -5.62 -13.96 11.11
CA TRP A 131 -6.06 -12.93 10.17
C TRP A 131 -5.18 -11.68 10.18
N TYR A 132 -4.23 -11.62 11.15
CA TYR A 132 -3.29 -10.51 11.26
C TYR A 132 -2.09 -10.71 10.35
N PRO A 133 -1.53 -9.62 9.79
CA PRO A 133 -0.27 -9.71 9.06
C PRO A 133 0.89 -10.00 10.01
N GLU A 134 1.98 -10.47 9.46
CA GLU A 134 3.25 -10.51 10.17
C GLU A 134 3.69 -9.10 10.56
N ILE A 135 4.05 -8.92 11.82
CA ILE A 135 4.49 -7.64 12.39
C ILE A 135 6.01 -7.65 12.53
N TYR A 136 6.64 -6.60 12.04
CA TYR A 136 8.08 -6.40 12.12
C TYR A 136 8.41 -5.27 13.09
N LEU A 137 9.47 -5.42 13.86
CA LEU A 137 9.97 -4.39 14.79
C LEU A 137 11.07 -3.55 14.18
N HIS A 138 11.67 -4.01 13.09
CA HIS A 138 12.71 -3.32 12.35
C HIS A 138 12.30 -3.18 10.88
N VAL A 139 12.41 -1.97 10.36
CA VAL A 139 12.00 -1.68 8.98
C VAL A 139 12.90 -2.34 7.96
N ASP A 140 14.18 -2.56 8.28
CA ASP A 140 15.15 -3.19 7.38
C ASP A 140 14.77 -4.62 7.00
N ASP A 141 14.16 -5.35 7.94
CA ASP A 141 13.68 -6.71 7.69
C ASP A 141 12.54 -6.73 6.64
N LEU A 142 11.74 -5.67 6.62
CA LEU A 142 10.57 -5.57 5.78
C LEU A 142 10.85 -4.93 4.42
N ILE A 143 11.76 -3.95 4.34
CA ILE A 143 12.03 -3.24 3.08
C ILE A 143 12.53 -4.17 1.97
N ASP A 144 13.37 -5.13 2.34
CA ASP A 144 13.88 -6.15 1.43
C ASP A 144 12.74 -7.03 0.87
N ILE A 145 11.81 -7.44 1.73
CA ILE A 145 10.64 -8.24 1.35
C ILE A 145 9.76 -7.43 0.39
N VAL A 146 9.47 -6.18 0.75
CA VAL A 146 8.62 -5.28 -0.04
C VAL A 146 9.23 -5.04 -1.42
N THR A 147 10.54 -4.79 -1.49
CA THR A 147 11.24 -4.52 -2.75
C THR A 147 11.34 -5.77 -3.62
N LYS A 148 11.80 -6.90 -3.07
CA LYS A 148 11.96 -8.17 -3.81
C LYS A 148 10.63 -8.72 -4.32
N LYS A 149 9.56 -8.67 -3.50
CA LYS A 149 8.23 -9.14 -3.87
C LYS A 149 7.40 -8.09 -4.61
N ARG A 150 7.92 -6.87 -4.81
CA ARG A 150 7.23 -5.74 -5.48
C ARG A 150 5.87 -5.42 -4.85
N LEU A 151 5.82 -5.36 -3.51
CA LEU A 151 4.61 -5.05 -2.77
C LEU A 151 4.28 -3.55 -2.77
N GLU A 152 3.08 -3.15 -2.34
CA GLU A 152 2.65 -1.74 -2.40
C GLU A 152 3.47 -0.81 -1.50
N GLY A 153 4.00 -1.33 -0.39
CA GLY A 153 4.79 -0.54 0.55
C GLY A 153 4.76 -1.08 1.97
N ILE A 154 5.01 -0.17 2.90
CA ILE A 154 5.06 -0.42 4.35
C ILE A 154 4.08 0.51 5.04
N VAL A 155 3.40 0.02 6.06
CA VAL A 155 2.68 0.81 7.06
C VAL A 155 3.44 0.74 8.37
N ALA A 156 3.71 1.89 8.97
CA ALA A 156 4.26 1.99 10.32
C ALA A 156 3.21 2.55 11.27
N LYS A 157 3.11 1.95 12.45
CA LYS A 157 2.10 2.24 13.46
C LYS A 157 2.75 2.52 14.79
N ILE A 158 2.31 3.60 15.45
CA ILE A 158 2.71 3.94 16.81
C ILE A 158 1.44 4.07 17.64
N TYR A 159 1.27 3.17 18.61
CA TYR A 159 0.14 3.21 19.54
C TYR A 159 0.50 4.02 20.79
N ASN A 160 -0.46 4.82 21.27
CA ASN A 160 -0.30 5.68 22.44
C ASN A 160 0.95 6.58 22.38
N PRO A 161 1.16 7.37 21.30
CA PRO A 161 2.33 8.20 21.20
C PRO A 161 2.38 9.23 22.32
N MET A 162 3.44 9.22 23.11
CA MET A 162 3.63 10.19 24.23
C MET A 162 3.88 11.60 23.72
N PHE A 163 4.44 11.76 22.50
CA PHE A 163 4.68 13.05 21.85
C PHE A 163 4.17 12.98 20.42
N THR A 164 3.20 13.80 20.08
CA THR A 164 2.57 13.81 18.79
C THR A 164 3.30 14.71 17.82
N THR A 165 4.18 14.15 17.01
CA THR A 165 4.63 14.77 15.75
C THR A 165 3.64 14.55 14.62
N CYS A 166 2.61 13.77 14.85
CA CYS A 166 1.58 13.34 13.91
C CYS A 166 0.40 14.31 13.93
N ASN A 167 0.43 15.36 13.13
CA ASN A 167 -0.69 16.31 13.07
C ASN A 167 -1.84 15.83 12.17
N GLU A 168 -1.56 15.09 11.12
CA GLU A 168 -2.55 14.70 10.11
C GLU A 168 -2.94 13.21 10.14
N GLY A 169 -2.01 12.33 10.48
CA GLY A 169 -2.25 10.87 10.54
C GLY A 169 -2.74 10.36 11.89
N ARG A 170 -3.22 11.24 12.76
CA ARG A 170 -3.64 10.84 14.11
C ARG A 170 -5.07 10.36 14.13
N ASN A 171 -5.24 9.10 14.49
CA ASN A 171 -6.53 8.51 14.76
C ASN A 171 -6.59 8.07 16.23
N PHE A 172 -7.24 8.84 17.08
CA PHE A 172 -7.33 8.56 18.54
C PHE A 172 -5.93 8.39 19.17
N ASN A 173 -5.60 7.17 19.60
CA ASN A 173 -4.31 6.79 20.19
C ASN A 173 -3.30 6.24 19.18
N LEU A 174 -3.60 6.27 17.88
CA LEU A 174 -2.81 5.64 16.82
C LEU A 174 -2.28 6.69 15.84
N CYS A 175 -0.97 6.71 15.62
CA CYS A 175 -0.33 7.39 14.52
C CYS A 175 0.03 6.40 13.42
N LEU A 176 -0.30 6.76 12.19
CA LEU A 176 -0.10 5.93 11.01
C LEU A 176 0.76 6.64 9.99
N PHE A 177 1.78 5.94 9.55
CA PHE A 177 2.67 6.37 8.49
C PHE A 177 2.65 5.34 7.38
N LYS A 178 2.78 5.78 6.13
CA LYS A 178 2.90 4.88 4.99
C LYS A 178 4.04 5.28 4.10
N TYR A 179 4.86 4.32 3.79
CA TYR A 179 5.89 4.41 2.78
C TYR A 179 5.46 3.64 1.55
N LYS A 180 5.66 4.23 0.38
CA LYS A 180 5.44 3.56 -0.91
C LYS A 180 6.68 3.68 -1.77
N PRO A 181 7.25 2.57 -2.23
CA PRO A 181 8.29 2.59 -3.23
C PRO A 181 7.80 3.30 -4.51
N TYR A 182 8.71 3.95 -5.23
CA TYR A 182 8.39 4.70 -6.45
C TYR A 182 7.60 3.86 -7.46
N TYR A 183 7.88 2.58 -7.63
CA TYR A 183 7.17 1.72 -8.56
C TYR A 183 5.68 1.56 -8.22
N ALA A 184 5.32 1.58 -6.95
CA ALA A 184 3.94 1.51 -6.52
C ALA A 184 3.19 2.83 -6.82
N ILE A 185 3.87 3.96 -6.68
CA ILE A 185 3.34 5.29 -7.01
C ILE A 185 3.14 5.39 -8.52
N LEU A 186 4.18 5.11 -9.29
CA LEU A 186 4.16 5.18 -10.76
C LEU A 186 3.18 4.19 -11.37
N GLY A 187 3.06 2.97 -10.81
CA GLY A 187 2.10 1.99 -11.27
C GLY A 187 0.64 2.47 -11.18
N LYS A 188 0.32 3.26 -10.15
CA LYS A 188 -1.00 3.92 -10.04
C LYS A 188 -1.15 5.07 -11.03
N LEU A 189 -0.14 5.90 -11.15
CA LEU A 189 -0.12 7.05 -12.04
C LEU A 189 -0.29 6.63 -13.51
N PHE A 190 0.40 5.58 -13.93
CA PHE A 190 0.35 5.07 -15.30
C PHE A 190 -0.83 4.13 -15.59
N LYS A 191 -1.69 3.84 -14.63
CA LYS A 191 -2.85 2.94 -14.85
C LYS A 191 -3.70 3.32 -16.08
N PRO A 192 -3.96 4.62 -16.39
CA PRO A 192 -4.74 4.99 -17.57
C PRO A 192 -4.14 4.51 -18.90
N ILE A 193 -2.81 4.39 -18.99
CA ILE A 193 -2.09 3.95 -20.19
C ILE A 193 -1.68 2.48 -20.18
N SER A 194 -2.17 1.69 -19.20
CA SER A 194 -1.79 0.27 -19.03
C SER A 194 -2.15 -0.63 -20.22
N ARG A 195 -3.07 -0.20 -21.08
CA ARG A 195 -3.40 -0.91 -22.33
C ARG A 195 -2.39 -0.64 -23.45
N GLU A 196 -1.60 0.39 -23.32
CA GLU A 196 -0.67 0.84 -24.33
C GLU A 196 0.76 0.38 -24.07
N ILE A 197 1.15 0.26 -22.80
CA ILE A 197 2.49 -0.11 -22.36
C ILE A 197 2.43 -0.89 -21.06
N ASP A 198 3.39 -1.78 -20.81
CA ASP A 198 3.54 -2.42 -19.51
C ASP A 198 4.00 -1.40 -18.46
N THR A 199 3.02 -0.86 -17.74
CA THR A 199 3.25 0.20 -16.75
C THR A 199 4.08 -0.24 -15.55
N LYS A 200 4.10 -1.55 -15.25
CA LYS A 200 4.97 -2.10 -14.19
C LYS A 200 6.43 -2.09 -14.62
N LYS A 201 6.71 -2.59 -15.81
CA LYS A 201 8.06 -2.53 -16.37
C LYS A 201 8.53 -1.09 -16.52
N LEU A 202 7.64 -0.18 -16.96
CA LEU A 202 7.97 1.24 -17.04
C LEU A 202 8.35 1.82 -15.68
N ALA A 203 7.55 1.58 -14.64
CA ALA A 203 7.83 2.07 -13.31
C ALA A 203 9.16 1.54 -12.75
N PHE A 204 9.46 0.26 -12.97
CA PHE A 204 10.74 -0.33 -12.58
C PHE A 204 11.91 0.27 -13.33
N LEU A 205 11.80 0.38 -14.64
CA LEU A 205 12.83 0.96 -15.50
C LEU A 205 13.20 2.38 -15.03
N LEU A 206 12.21 3.23 -14.76
CA LEU A 206 12.49 4.59 -14.30
C LEU A 206 13.23 4.63 -12.98
N GLY A 207 12.94 3.70 -12.08
CA GLY A 207 13.64 3.60 -10.80
C GLY A 207 15.05 3.07 -10.92
N GLU A 208 15.31 2.08 -11.77
CA GLU A 208 16.65 1.58 -12.00
C GLU A 208 17.54 2.65 -12.64
N ILE A 209 17.00 3.38 -13.62
CA ILE A 209 17.73 4.51 -14.23
C ILE A 209 18.02 5.59 -13.19
N ASP A 210 17.05 5.97 -12.36
CA ASP A 210 17.24 6.99 -11.31
C ASP A 210 18.30 6.55 -10.29
N ASN A 211 18.28 5.28 -9.90
CA ASN A 211 19.26 4.71 -8.98
C ASN A 211 20.68 4.77 -9.56
N ASP A 212 20.85 4.39 -10.82
CA ASP A 212 22.15 4.48 -11.49
C ASP A 212 22.63 5.93 -11.62
N LEU A 213 21.74 6.85 -12.02
CA LEU A 213 22.06 8.27 -12.11
C LEU A 213 22.52 8.86 -10.77
N LYS A 214 21.88 8.49 -9.66
CA LYS A 214 22.25 8.93 -8.31
C LYS A 214 23.58 8.37 -7.84
N ASN A 215 23.91 7.14 -8.25
CA ASN A 215 25.13 6.45 -7.84
C ASN A 215 26.28 6.62 -8.84
N GLY A 216 26.10 7.38 -9.92
CA GLY A 216 27.11 7.56 -10.96
C GLY A 216 27.48 6.25 -11.69
N LYS A 217 26.51 5.32 -11.77
CA LYS A 217 26.64 4.04 -12.46
C LYS A 217 25.91 4.09 -13.79
N ASP A 218 26.18 3.12 -14.64
CA ASP A 218 25.48 2.91 -15.91
C ASP A 218 25.53 1.41 -16.22
N ASP A 219 24.96 0.63 -15.31
CA ASP A 219 25.05 -0.83 -15.42
C ASP A 219 23.78 -1.59 -14.99
N TRP A 220 22.66 -0.89 -14.72
CA TRP A 220 21.39 -1.51 -14.34
C TRP A 220 20.96 -2.61 -15.32
N TYR A 221 21.20 -2.41 -16.61
CA TYR A 221 20.81 -3.34 -17.67
C TYR A 221 21.53 -4.69 -17.59
N LYS A 222 22.72 -4.75 -16.98
CA LYS A 222 23.46 -6.00 -16.79
C LYS A 222 22.72 -6.98 -15.90
N ASN A 223 21.97 -6.47 -14.94
CA ASN A 223 21.20 -7.27 -13.98
C ASN A 223 19.73 -7.40 -14.34
N HIS A 224 19.24 -6.63 -15.32
CA HIS A 224 17.82 -6.53 -15.68
C HIS A 224 17.59 -6.64 -17.19
N GLN A 225 17.99 -7.76 -17.78
CA GLN A 225 17.86 -8.00 -19.24
C GLN A 225 16.43 -7.81 -19.76
N GLU A 226 15.42 -8.13 -18.94
CA GLU A 226 14.01 -7.94 -19.31
C GLU A 226 13.65 -6.46 -19.45
N LEU A 227 14.15 -5.60 -18.56
CA LEU A 227 13.94 -4.15 -18.64
C LEU A 227 14.72 -3.51 -19.79
N TYR A 228 15.93 -4.03 -20.06
CA TYR A 228 16.74 -3.61 -21.21
C TYR A 228 15.98 -3.87 -22.53
N ASN A 229 15.46 -5.07 -22.71
CA ASN A 229 14.67 -5.43 -23.89
C ASN A 229 13.41 -4.54 -23.98
N PHE A 230 12.72 -4.34 -22.85
CA PHE A 230 11.54 -3.51 -22.77
C PHE A 230 11.83 -2.04 -23.16
N LEU A 231 12.97 -1.47 -22.72
CA LEU A 231 13.39 -0.14 -23.12
C LEU A 231 13.61 -0.06 -24.64
N ASN A 232 14.36 -0.99 -25.20
CA ASN A 232 14.68 -0.99 -26.63
C ASN A 232 13.43 -1.12 -27.52
N GLU A 233 12.48 -1.97 -27.12
CA GLU A 233 11.23 -2.19 -27.84
C GLU A 233 10.25 -1.00 -27.74
N ASN A 234 10.33 -0.20 -26.67
CA ASN A 234 9.35 0.82 -26.37
C ASN A 234 9.94 2.24 -26.21
N LYS A 235 11.20 2.47 -26.62
CA LYS A 235 11.95 3.70 -26.37
C LYS A 235 11.16 4.97 -26.74
N ASP A 236 10.66 5.04 -27.95
CA ASP A 236 9.95 6.22 -28.46
C ASP A 236 8.66 6.48 -27.68
N LYS A 237 7.94 5.42 -27.35
CA LYS A 237 6.70 5.50 -26.57
C LYS A 237 6.96 5.93 -25.13
N ILE A 238 8.02 5.43 -24.51
CA ILE A 238 8.45 5.84 -23.16
C ILE A 238 8.80 7.32 -23.18
N LEU A 239 9.57 7.78 -24.15
CA LEU A 239 9.92 9.19 -24.30
C LEU A 239 8.67 10.06 -24.49
N GLN A 240 7.71 9.64 -25.31
CA GLN A 240 6.44 10.34 -25.50
C GLN A 240 5.66 10.49 -24.19
N ILE A 241 5.59 9.45 -23.38
CA ILE A 241 4.93 9.46 -22.07
C ILE A 241 5.64 10.43 -21.12
N LEU A 242 6.97 10.36 -21.01
CA LEU A 242 7.76 11.19 -20.09
C LEU A 242 7.83 12.65 -20.50
N GLN A 243 7.70 12.97 -21.80
CA GLN A 243 7.64 14.33 -22.32
C GLN A 243 6.26 14.97 -22.20
N ASN A 244 5.22 14.19 -21.84
CA ASN A 244 3.90 14.75 -21.56
C ASN A 244 3.94 15.52 -20.23
N GLU A 245 3.71 16.84 -20.28
CA GLU A 245 3.84 17.73 -19.13
C GLU A 245 2.96 17.32 -17.94
N ASN A 246 1.77 16.75 -18.17
CA ASN A 246 0.91 16.29 -17.08
C ASN A 246 1.52 15.11 -16.32
N TYR A 247 2.06 14.13 -17.04
CA TYR A 247 2.73 12.99 -16.41
C TYR A 247 4.01 13.42 -15.72
N LYS A 248 4.83 14.24 -16.39
CA LYS A 248 6.09 14.74 -15.85
C LYS A 248 5.89 15.43 -14.50
N LEU A 249 4.98 16.43 -14.44
CA LEU A 249 4.69 17.16 -13.21
C LEU A 249 4.19 16.25 -12.09
N GLN A 250 3.34 15.27 -12.40
CA GLN A 250 2.83 14.33 -11.41
C GLN A 250 3.92 13.38 -10.91
N ILE A 251 4.76 12.85 -11.80
CA ILE A 251 5.88 11.98 -11.43
C ILE A 251 6.83 12.73 -10.49
N GLU A 252 7.28 13.91 -10.88
CA GLU A 252 8.22 14.73 -10.09
C GLU A 252 7.65 15.08 -8.70
N LYS A 253 6.35 15.41 -8.66
CA LYS A 253 5.65 15.73 -7.42
C LYS A 253 5.53 14.53 -6.47
N GLU A 254 5.22 13.35 -6.99
CA GLU A 254 4.90 12.18 -6.16
C GLU A 254 6.10 11.28 -5.85
N THR A 255 7.15 11.32 -6.67
CA THR A 255 8.29 10.38 -6.56
C THR A 255 9.63 11.04 -6.33
N HIS A 256 9.75 12.34 -6.52
CA HIS A 256 11.02 13.08 -6.52
C HIS A 256 12.04 12.57 -7.57
N LEU A 257 11.59 11.85 -8.60
CA LEU A 257 12.43 11.47 -9.73
C LEU A 257 12.76 12.68 -10.58
N ASP A 258 14.03 12.83 -10.99
CA ASP A 258 14.45 13.87 -11.96
C ASP A 258 14.14 13.39 -13.38
N ILE A 259 12.92 13.64 -13.83
CA ILE A 259 12.44 13.17 -15.13
C ILE A 259 13.25 13.75 -16.29
N ARG A 260 13.80 14.95 -16.15
CA ARG A 260 14.63 15.56 -17.19
C ARG A 260 15.90 14.73 -17.39
N LYS A 261 16.60 14.39 -16.30
CA LYS A 261 17.81 13.53 -16.40
C LYS A 261 17.50 12.15 -16.92
N ILE A 262 16.38 11.57 -16.53
CA ILE A 262 15.93 10.26 -17.01
C ILE A 262 15.67 10.32 -18.52
N ILE A 263 14.99 11.35 -19.04
CA ILE A 263 14.78 11.55 -20.48
C ILE A 263 16.10 11.68 -21.21
N GLU A 264 17.03 12.53 -20.73
CA GLU A 264 18.37 12.69 -21.31
C GLU A 264 19.14 11.37 -21.34
N TYR A 265 19.08 10.59 -20.26
CA TYR A 265 19.69 9.28 -20.20
C TYR A 265 19.10 8.34 -21.25
N ILE A 266 17.76 8.20 -21.32
CA ILE A 266 17.09 7.34 -22.30
C ILE A 266 17.41 7.76 -23.73
N MET A 267 17.43 9.07 -24.04
CA MET A 267 17.79 9.56 -25.37
C MET A 267 19.20 9.15 -25.79
N ASN A 268 20.16 9.25 -24.87
CA ASN A 268 21.58 8.95 -25.10
C ASN A 268 21.91 7.47 -24.92
N PHE A 269 20.99 6.66 -24.44
CA PHE A 269 21.19 5.24 -24.21
C PHE A 269 21.43 4.55 -25.56
N LYS A 270 22.66 4.07 -25.73
CA LYS A 270 23.09 3.38 -26.96
C LYS A 270 22.76 1.87 -26.84
N GLN A 271 22.22 1.34 -27.90
CA GLN A 271 22.00 -0.10 -28.07
C GLN A 271 23.32 -0.88 -28.10
#